data_e1fc351b5d5755b30d08e2bbc4ee056a
#
_entry.id   e1fc351b5d5755b30d08e2bbc4ee056a
#
_cell.length_a   1.000
_cell.length_b   1.000
_cell.length_c   1.000
_cell.angle_alpha   90.00
_cell.angle_beta   90.00
_cell.angle_gamma   90.00
#
_symmetry.space_group_name_H-M   'P 1'
#
loop_
_entity.id
_entity.type
_entity.pdbx_description
1 polymer ?
#
loop_
_entity_poly.entity_id
_entity_poly.type
_entity_poly.pdbx_seq_one_letter_code
_entity_poly.pdbx_strand_id
1 'polypeptide(L)'
;ALSSAASDVYKRQITNYMFKEIKDEKAFDGILNQIIDNIQNGHLKAGDALPAERTMAETMGVSRPAVREVLRALELLGIIKTVPGGGNYIADDLDSWLIGPLSILFKLNNGYIRQTQQLRAALELEMAILAARKCTPLDAAELWRILSSIDKAEDEKTRGELDKELHTQIAKIADNPMIYSVLAAADQLIENIIAGTRDYIM
;
A
#
# COMPACT_ATOMS: atom_id res chain seq x y z
N ALA A 1 31.73 17.17 14.48
CA ALA A 1 30.84 17.53 15.62
C ALA A 1 29.81 18.58 15.27
N LEU A 2 30.13 19.63 14.49
CA LEU A 2 29.19 20.69 14.06
C LEU A 2 28.13 20.18 13.06
N SER A 3 28.46 19.22 12.22
CA SER A 3 27.53 18.62 11.23
C SER A 3 26.44 17.79 11.90
N SER A 4 26.73 17.07 12.98
CA SER A 4 25.76 16.26 13.74
C SER A 4 24.75 17.15 14.47
N ALA A 5 25.23 18.20 15.16
CA ALA A 5 24.37 19.12 15.90
C ALA A 5 23.41 19.93 14.99
N ALA A 6 23.89 20.38 13.84
CA ALA A 6 23.05 21.05 12.84
C ALA A 6 21.99 20.11 12.24
N SER A 7 22.33 18.86 11.97
CA SER A 7 21.38 17.84 11.52
C SER A 7 20.32 17.54 12.58
N ASP A 8 20.69 17.48 13.85
CA ASP A 8 19.75 17.23 14.96
C ASP A 8 18.79 18.42 15.22
N VAL A 9 19.29 19.65 15.08
CA VAL A 9 18.47 20.86 15.18
C VAL A 9 17.46 20.92 14.02
N TYR A 10 17.91 20.63 12.79
CA TYR A 10 17.05 20.62 11.61
C TYR A 10 15.98 19.52 11.69
N LYS A 11 16.34 18.32 12.13
CA LYS A 11 15.39 17.24 12.36
C LYS A 11 14.35 17.60 13.44
N ARG A 12 14.75 18.23 14.53
CA ARG A 12 13.82 18.71 15.57
C ARG A 12 12.87 19.79 15.05
N GLN A 13 13.35 20.74 14.25
CA GLN A 13 12.50 21.78 13.66
C GLN A 13 11.47 21.19 12.72
N ILE A 14 11.83 20.25 11.84
CA ILE A 14 10.90 19.56 10.94
C ILE A 14 9.87 18.79 11.76
N THR A 15 10.29 18.03 12.77
CA THR A 15 9.37 17.26 13.62
C THR A 15 8.34 18.16 14.30
N ASN A 16 8.75 19.30 14.84
CA ASN A 16 7.85 20.25 15.49
C ASN A 16 6.90 20.99 14.52
N TYR A 17 7.26 21.03 13.22
CA TYR A 17 6.38 21.54 12.19
C TYR A 17 5.29 20.53 11.80
N MET A 18 5.64 19.26 11.72
CA MET A 18 4.76 18.17 11.27
C MET A 18 3.83 17.66 12.37
N PHE A 19 4.27 17.69 13.63
CA PHE A 19 3.52 17.12 14.76
C PHE A 19 3.30 18.14 15.86
N LYS A 20 2.05 18.20 16.38
CA LYS A 20 1.62 19.16 17.41
C LYS A 20 1.15 18.41 18.65
N GLU A 21 1.12 19.11 19.79
CA GLU A 21 0.57 18.58 21.04
C GLU A 21 -0.91 18.23 20.91
N ILE A 22 -1.29 17.04 21.41
CA ILE A 22 -2.67 16.54 21.40
C ILE A 22 -3.31 16.91 22.74
N LYS A 23 -4.35 17.76 22.73
CA LYS A 23 -4.92 18.33 23.96
C LYS A 23 -6.25 17.70 24.38
N ASP A 24 -7.14 17.35 23.45
CA ASP A 24 -8.54 17.00 23.76
C ASP A 24 -9.05 15.74 23.06
N GLU A 25 -8.21 14.98 22.36
CA GLU A 25 -8.56 13.75 21.66
C GLU A 25 -8.05 12.53 22.40
N LYS A 26 -8.65 11.37 22.16
CA LYS A 26 -8.01 10.11 22.51
C LYS A 26 -6.65 10.06 21.83
N ALA A 27 -5.59 9.79 22.57
CA ALA A 27 -4.21 9.86 22.09
C ALA A 27 -4.00 9.07 20.78
N PHE A 28 -4.68 7.91 20.66
CA PHE A 28 -4.63 7.08 19.46
C PHE A 28 -5.13 7.84 18.21
N ASP A 29 -6.33 8.40 18.27
CA ASP A 29 -6.95 9.10 17.14
C ASP A 29 -6.16 10.35 16.75
N GLY A 30 -5.68 11.12 17.74
CA GLY A 30 -4.88 12.31 17.48
C GLY A 30 -3.52 12.02 16.84
N ILE A 31 -2.83 10.93 17.23
CA ILE A 31 -1.57 10.49 16.62
C ILE A 31 -1.83 10.02 15.19
N LEU A 32 -2.86 9.17 15.01
CA LEU A 32 -3.23 8.61 13.72
C LEU A 32 -3.56 9.71 12.71
N ASN A 33 -4.44 10.65 13.09
CA ASN A 33 -4.85 11.76 12.23
C ASN A 33 -3.65 12.64 11.82
N GLN A 34 -2.76 12.99 12.75
CA GLN A 34 -1.59 13.80 12.41
C GLN A 34 -0.66 13.09 11.41
N ILE A 35 -0.46 11.76 11.52
CA ILE A 35 0.36 11.03 10.55
C ILE A 35 -0.33 11.03 9.18
N ILE A 36 -1.63 10.72 9.13
CA ILE A 36 -2.41 10.72 7.87
C ILE A 36 -2.41 12.09 7.22
N ASP A 37 -2.66 13.16 7.98
CA ASP A 37 -2.65 14.53 7.47
C ASP A 37 -1.29 14.92 6.89
N ASN A 38 -0.19 14.50 7.53
CA ASN A 38 1.16 14.76 7.00
C ASN A 38 1.43 14.01 5.70
N ILE A 39 0.91 12.80 5.55
CA ILE A 39 0.99 12.04 4.29
C ILE A 39 0.15 12.74 3.20
N GLN A 40 -1.10 13.08 3.50
CA GLN A 40 -2.01 13.73 2.55
C GLN A 40 -1.51 15.09 2.08
N ASN A 41 -0.90 15.87 2.98
CA ASN A 41 -0.32 17.18 2.67
C ASN A 41 1.08 17.09 2.03
N GLY A 42 1.61 15.88 1.80
CA GLY A 42 2.92 15.65 1.17
C GLY A 42 4.12 16.00 2.04
N HIS A 43 3.92 16.22 3.34
CA HIS A 43 5.00 16.43 4.32
C HIS A 43 5.73 15.11 4.66
N LEU A 44 5.02 13.98 4.58
CA LEU A 44 5.55 12.63 4.65
C LEU A 44 5.28 11.93 3.32
N LYS A 45 6.32 11.40 2.71
CA LYS A 45 6.27 10.71 1.42
C LYS A 45 6.67 9.26 1.57
N ALA A 46 6.37 8.45 0.57
CA ALA A 46 6.84 7.07 0.48
C ALA A 46 8.37 7.00 0.71
N GLY A 47 8.78 6.07 1.56
CA GLY A 47 10.17 5.89 1.97
C GLY A 47 10.70 6.83 3.06
N ASP A 48 9.96 7.88 3.45
CA ASP A 48 10.39 8.80 4.51
C ASP A 48 10.42 8.11 5.87
N ALA A 49 11.47 8.42 6.66
CA ALA A 49 11.60 7.95 8.03
C ALA A 49 10.69 8.76 8.97
N LEU A 50 9.89 8.08 9.77
CA LEU A 50 9.19 8.68 10.89
C LEU A 50 10.17 9.04 12.02
N PRO A 51 9.88 10.09 12.82
CA PRO A 51 10.66 10.36 14.03
C PRO A 51 10.62 9.19 15.00
N ALA A 52 11.65 9.05 15.83
CA ALA A 52 11.69 8.02 16.86
C ALA A 52 10.47 8.11 17.79
N GLU A 53 9.94 6.96 18.27
CA GLU A 53 8.80 6.89 19.18
C GLU A 53 8.90 7.87 20.35
N ARG A 54 10.12 8.02 20.91
CA ARG A 54 10.37 8.95 22.01
C ARG A 54 10.14 10.40 21.60
N THR A 55 10.68 10.79 20.46
CA THR A 55 10.54 12.14 19.92
C THR A 55 9.10 12.47 19.60
N MET A 56 8.37 11.54 18.99
CA MET A 56 6.95 11.70 18.69
C MET A 56 6.13 11.88 19.98
N ALA A 57 6.37 11.03 20.99
CA ALA A 57 5.70 11.09 22.28
C ALA A 57 5.93 12.46 22.98
N GLU A 58 7.19 12.91 23.02
CA GLU A 58 7.58 14.20 23.60
C GLU A 58 6.91 15.38 22.85
N THR A 59 6.93 15.34 21.50
CA THR A 59 6.39 16.43 20.66
C THR A 59 4.86 16.51 20.74
N MET A 60 4.18 15.36 20.76
CA MET A 60 2.72 15.31 20.79
C MET A 60 2.14 15.37 22.21
N GLY A 61 2.97 15.33 23.27
CA GLY A 61 2.52 15.33 24.64
C GLY A 61 1.78 14.04 25.07
N VAL A 62 2.10 12.91 24.44
CA VAL A 62 1.46 11.61 24.69
C VAL A 62 2.44 10.56 25.24
N SER A 63 1.91 9.44 25.71
CA SER A 63 2.76 8.34 26.19
C SER A 63 3.43 7.58 25.02
N ARG A 64 4.65 7.08 25.24
CA ARG A 64 5.34 6.22 24.26
C ARG A 64 4.55 4.94 23.89
N PRO A 65 3.87 4.25 24.84
CA PRO A 65 2.97 3.15 24.50
C PRO A 65 1.88 3.54 23.50
N ALA A 66 1.24 4.73 23.64
CA ALA A 66 0.22 5.18 22.70
C ALA A 66 0.79 5.39 21.28
N VAL A 67 1.96 5.98 21.16
CA VAL A 67 2.66 6.11 19.87
C VAL A 67 2.92 4.74 19.26
N ARG A 68 3.45 3.80 20.04
CA ARG A 68 3.76 2.45 19.57
C ARG A 68 2.52 1.69 19.11
N GLU A 69 1.39 1.86 19.80
CA GLU A 69 0.11 1.25 19.43
C GLU A 69 -0.34 1.71 18.05
N VAL A 70 -0.29 3.02 17.80
CA VAL A 70 -0.64 3.59 16.48
C VAL A 70 0.33 3.11 15.40
N LEU A 71 1.64 3.12 15.66
CA LEU A 71 2.62 2.65 14.69
C LEU A 71 2.39 1.17 14.33
N ARG A 72 2.08 0.32 15.30
CA ARG A 72 1.72 -1.08 15.02
C ARG A 72 0.44 -1.22 14.21
N ALA A 73 -0.56 -0.39 14.47
CA ALA A 73 -1.78 -0.38 13.65
C ALA A 73 -1.50 0.05 12.22
N LEU A 74 -0.70 1.09 12.02
CA LEU A 74 -0.29 1.55 10.70
C LEU A 74 0.59 0.53 9.96
N GLU A 75 1.44 -0.21 10.68
CA GLU A 75 2.22 -1.31 10.12
C GLU A 75 1.33 -2.47 9.68
N LEU A 76 0.34 -2.85 10.50
CA LEU A 76 -0.64 -3.87 10.14
C LEU A 76 -1.46 -3.49 8.89
N LEU A 77 -1.76 -2.20 8.74
CA LEU A 77 -2.43 -1.64 7.57
C LEU A 77 -1.50 -1.48 6.36
N GLY A 78 -0.19 -1.70 6.51
CA GLY A 78 0.79 -1.55 5.42
C GLY A 78 1.13 -0.09 5.08
N ILE A 79 0.69 0.88 5.89
CA ILE A 79 0.99 2.31 5.69
C ILE A 79 2.43 2.63 6.08
N ILE A 80 2.97 1.91 7.05
CA ILE A 80 4.37 2.01 7.44
C ILE A 80 5.04 0.64 7.43
N LYS A 81 6.38 0.64 7.36
CA LYS A 81 7.22 -0.54 7.57
C LYS A 81 8.18 -0.28 8.72
N THR A 82 8.34 -1.27 9.60
CA THR A 82 9.33 -1.25 10.69
C THR A 82 10.59 -1.97 10.25
N VAL A 83 11.73 -1.30 10.35
CA VAL A 83 13.06 -1.90 10.10
C VAL A 83 13.70 -2.19 11.45
N PRO A 84 14.01 -3.46 11.78
CA PRO A 84 14.67 -3.80 13.03
C PRO A 84 15.97 -3.01 13.22
N GLY A 85 16.06 -2.24 14.32
CA GLY A 85 17.19 -1.35 14.59
C GLY A 85 17.27 -0.08 13.73
N GLY A 86 16.42 0.06 12.71
CA GLY A 86 16.41 1.21 11.78
C GLY A 86 15.30 2.21 12.00
N GLY A 87 14.17 1.80 12.63
CA GLY A 87 13.02 2.68 12.87
C GLY A 87 11.81 2.38 11.97
N ASN A 88 10.89 3.35 11.93
CA ASN A 88 9.65 3.26 11.16
C ASN A 88 9.73 4.17 9.94
N TYR A 89 9.25 3.69 8.80
CA TYR A 89 9.27 4.39 7.52
C TYR A 89 7.88 4.35 6.88
N ILE A 90 7.51 5.40 6.16
CA ILE A 90 6.33 5.36 5.29
C ILE A 90 6.58 4.27 4.23
N ALA A 91 5.58 3.44 3.96
CA ALA A 91 5.69 2.39 2.95
C ALA A 91 6.03 2.97 1.58
N ASP A 92 6.83 2.22 0.80
CA ASP A 92 7.28 2.68 -0.52
C ASP A 92 6.14 2.68 -1.56
N ASP A 93 5.14 1.83 -1.33
CA ASP A 93 3.96 1.68 -2.19
C ASP A 93 2.69 1.89 -1.34
N LEU A 94 2.19 3.13 -1.35
CA LEU A 94 0.95 3.48 -0.67
C LEU A 94 -0.30 3.06 -1.46
N ASP A 95 -0.14 2.72 -2.74
CA ASP A 95 -1.28 2.30 -3.58
C ASP A 95 -1.71 0.86 -3.25
N SER A 96 -0.81 0.06 -2.68
CA SER A 96 -1.07 -1.33 -2.27
C SER A 96 -1.48 -1.52 -0.80
N TRP A 97 -1.57 -0.45 -0.01
CA TRP A 97 -1.84 -0.53 1.44
C TRP A 97 -3.18 -1.22 1.80
N LEU A 98 -4.17 -1.16 0.92
CA LEU A 98 -5.46 -1.84 1.12
C LEU A 98 -5.39 -3.37 0.91
N ILE A 99 -4.37 -3.89 0.25
CA ILE A 99 -4.27 -5.31 -0.11
C ILE A 99 -4.31 -6.20 1.14
N GLY A 100 -3.49 -5.90 2.14
CA GLY A 100 -3.44 -6.67 3.38
C GLY A 100 -4.78 -6.71 4.13
N PRO A 101 -5.36 -5.58 4.53
CA PRO A 101 -6.66 -5.52 5.20
C PRO A 101 -7.80 -6.17 4.41
N LEU A 102 -7.90 -5.91 3.09
CA LEU A 102 -8.92 -6.52 2.25
C LEU A 102 -8.75 -8.04 2.12
N SER A 103 -7.52 -8.52 2.02
CA SER A 103 -7.23 -9.96 2.00
C SER A 103 -7.69 -10.65 3.30
N ILE A 104 -7.55 -9.99 4.45
CA ILE A 104 -8.08 -10.50 5.73
C ILE A 104 -9.60 -10.53 5.71
N LEU A 105 -10.26 -9.46 5.26
CA LEU A 105 -11.72 -9.40 5.15
C LEU A 105 -12.26 -10.50 4.22
N PHE A 106 -11.63 -10.71 3.09
CA PHE A 106 -12.01 -11.77 2.16
C PHE A 106 -11.84 -13.17 2.77
N LYS A 107 -10.76 -13.42 3.53
CA LYS A 107 -10.57 -14.69 4.25
C LYS A 107 -11.63 -14.92 5.31
N LEU A 108 -12.00 -13.88 6.10
CA LEU A 108 -13.01 -13.99 7.15
C LEU A 108 -14.40 -14.31 6.59
N ASN A 109 -14.71 -13.89 5.38
CA ASN A 109 -15.95 -14.20 4.69
C ASN A 109 -15.96 -15.57 3.98
N ASN A 110 -15.13 -16.53 4.43
CA ASN A 110 -15.02 -17.90 3.91
C ASN A 110 -14.67 -17.97 2.41
N GLY A 111 -13.92 -17.00 1.90
CA GLY A 111 -13.33 -17.04 0.57
C GLY A 111 -14.35 -17.35 -0.54
N TYR A 112 -15.45 -16.59 -0.62
CA TYR A 112 -16.45 -16.75 -1.67
C TYR A 112 -15.83 -16.47 -3.05
N ILE A 113 -15.11 -17.45 -3.62
CA ILE A 113 -14.43 -17.33 -4.92
C ILE A 113 -15.37 -16.72 -5.96
N ARG A 114 -16.61 -17.20 -6.00
CA ARG A 114 -17.62 -16.71 -6.96
C ARG A 114 -17.90 -15.22 -6.78
N GLN A 115 -18.08 -14.75 -5.55
CA GLN A 115 -18.35 -13.34 -5.27
C GLN A 115 -17.11 -12.48 -5.55
N THR A 116 -15.91 -12.98 -5.23
CA THR A 116 -14.65 -12.32 -5.57
C THR A 116 -14.49 -12.19 -7.09
N GLN A 117 -14.80 -13.24 -7.85
CA GLN A 117 -14.80 -13.19 -9.31
C GLN A 117 -15.82 -12.21 -9.88
N GLN A 118 -17.03 -12.12 -9.29
CA GLN A 118 -18.03 -11.13 -9.69
C GLN A 118 -17.55 -9.70 -9.42
N LEU A 119 -16.93 -9.46 -8.27
CA LEU A 119 -16.33 -8.16 -7.94
C LEU A 119 -15.22 -7.81 -8.93
N ARG A 120 -14.31 -8.74 -9.21
CA ARG A 120 -13.25 -8.56 -10.21
C ARG A 120 -13.81 -8.18 -11.57
N ALA A 121 -14.76 -8.96 -12.08
CA ALA A 121 -15.35 -8.69 -13.40
C ALA A 121 -15.95 -7.29 -13.52
N ALA A 122 -16.60 -6.80 -12.45
CA ALA A 122 -17.17 -5.45 -12.41
C ALA A 122 -16.07 -4.38 -12.42
N LEU A 123 -15.00 -4.55 -11.63
CA LEU A 123 -13.91 -3.58 -11.51
C LEU A 123 -12.98 -3.62 -12.72
N GLU A 124 -12.68 -4.80 -13.28
CA GLU A 124 -11.87 -4.96 -14.49
C GLU A 124 -12.51 -4.27 -15.70
N LEU A 125 -13.84 -4.36 -15.82
CA LEU A 125 -14.57 -3.66 -16.88
C LEU A 125 -14.41 -2.15 -16.76
N GLU A 126 -14.62 -1.59 -15.57
CA GLU A 126 -14.46 -0.14 -15.35
C GLU A 126 -12.99 0.29 -15.54
N MET A 127 -12.05 -0.50 -15.06
CA MET A 127 -10.62 -0.25 -15.25
C MET A 127 -10.26 -0.21 -16.75
N ALA A 128 -10.79 -1.14 -17.55
CA ALA A 128 -10.56 -1.16 -19.00
C ALA A 128 -11.17 0.08 -19.70
N ILE A 129 -12.37 0.50 -19.27
CA ILE A 129 -13.01 1.73 -19.80
C ILE A 129 -12.18 2.96 -19.47
N LEU A 130 -11.69 3.09 -18.23
CA LEU A 130 -10.85 4.22 -17.82
C LEU A 130 -9.54 4.22 -18.58
N ALA A 131 -8.90 3.06 -18.72
CA ALA A 131 -7.67 2.91 -19.48
C ALA A 131 -7.86 3.29 -20.96
N ALA A 132 -8.93 2.82 -21.59
CA ALA A 132 -9.21 3.16 -23.00
C ALA A 132 -9.39 4.66 -23.23
N ARG A 133 -9.92 5.40 -22.26
CA ARG A 133 -10.10 6.87 -22.35
C ARG A 133 -8.78 7.64 -22.20
N LYS A 134 -7.78 7.08 -21.49
CA LYS A 134 -6.52 7.74 -21.15
C LYS A 134 -5.34 7.23 -21.97
N CYS A 135 -5.51 6.09 -22.67
CA CYS A 135 -4.46 5.38 -23.40
C CYS A 135 -3.79 6.28 -24.44
N THR A 136 -2.49 6.42 -24.34
CA THR A 136 -1.64 7.09 -25.32
C THR A 136 -1.13 6.09 -26.38
N PRO A 137 -0.60 6.54 -27.53
CA PRO A 137 0.05 5.64 -28.50
C PRO A 137 1.21 4.83 -27.90
N LEU A 138 1.94 5.38 -26.91
CA LEU A 138 3.02 4.67 -26.22
C LEU A 138 2.46 3.56 -25.33
N ASP A 139 1.39 3.83 -24.60
CA ASP A 139 0.71 2.83 -23.79
C ASP A 139 0.17 1.68 -24.64
N ALA A 140 -0.44 2.01 -25.79
CA ALA A 140 -0.94 1.03 -26.72
C ALA A 140 0.20 0.15 -27.28
N ALA A 141 1.35 0.73 -27.62
CA ALA A 141 2.50 -0.02 -28.07
C ALA A 141 3.01 -0.99 -27.00
N GLU A 142 3.03 -0.56 -25.73
CA GLU A 142 3.45 -1.41 -24.61
C GLU A 142 2.45 -2.54 -24.35
N LEU A 143 1.16 -2.27 -24.38
CA LEU A 143 0.13 -3.32 -24.29
C LEU A 143 0.27 -4.36 -25.41
N TRP A 144 0.53 -3.94 -26.65
CA TRP A 144 0.78 -4.82 -27.79
C TRP A 144 2.05 -5.66 -27.60
N ARG A 145 3.11 -5.08 -27.04
CA ARG A 145 4.34 -5.80 -26.70
C ARG A 145 4.04 -6.95 -25.73
N ILE A 146 3.32 -6.66 -24.65
CA ILE A 146 2.97 -7.67 -23.62
C ILE A 146 2.10 -8.77 -24.24
N LEU A 147 1.03 -8.40 -24.96
CA LEU A 147 0.14 -9.36 -25.63
C LEU A 147 0.90 -10.29 -26.58
N SER A 148 1.80 -9.70 -27.39
CA SER A 148 2.64 -10.50 -28.30
C SER A 148 3.61 -11.43 -27.57
N SER A 149 3.99 -11.10 -26.34
CA SER A 149 4.82 -11.96 -25.50
C SER A 149 4.01 -13.10 -24.88
N ILE A 150 2.75 -12.85 -24.49
CA ILE A 150 1.81 -13.89 -24.02
C ILE A 150 1.59 -14.94 -25.11
N ASP A 151 1.37 -14.52 -26.35
CA ASP A 151 1.16 -15.42 -27.50
C ASP A 151 2.37 -16.32 -27.77
N LYS A 152 3.57 -15.86 -27.44
CA LYS A 152 4.84 -16.59 -27.63
C LYS A 152 5.28 -17.41 -26.44
N ALA A 153 4.62 -17.24 -25.27
CA ALA A 153 5.00 -17.94 -24.07
C ALA A 153 4.73 -19.44 -24.17
N GLU A 154 5.76 -20.26 -24.01
CA GLU A 154 5.70 -21.71 -24.15
C GLU A 154 5.23 -22.42 -22.86
N ASP A 155 5.48 -21.83 -21.71
CA ASP A 155 5.11 -22.38 -20.42
C ASP A 155 4.06 -21.53 -19.69
N GLU A 156 3.27 -22.18 -18.84
CA GLU A 156 2.14 -21.60 -18.10
C GLU A 156 2.60 -20.58 -17.06
N LYS A 157 3.78 -20.76 -16.49
CA LYS A 157 4.32 -19.83 -15.49
C LYS A 157 4.64 -18.48 -16.13
N THR A 158 5.39 -18.50 -17.24
CA THR A 158 5.73 -17.28 -18.02
C THR A 158 4.47 -16.59 -18.51
N ARG A 159 3.48 -17.37 -18.98
CA ARG A 159 2.19 -16.83 -19.42
C ARG A 159 1.47 -16.10 -18.28
N GLY A 160 1.42 -16.69 -17.07
CA GLY A 160 0.81 -16.08 -15.90
C GLY A 160 1.52 -14.80 -15.43
N GLU A 161 2.86 -14.76 -15.52
CA GLU A 161 3.63 -13.55 -15.18
C GLU A 161 3.34 -12.42 -16.17
N LEU A 162 3.24 -12.72 -17.47
CA LEU A 162 2.91 -11.75 -18.51
C LEU A 162 1.44 -11.27 -18.42
N ASP A 163 0.52 -12.15 -18.08
CA ASP A 163 -0.88 -11.80 -17.84
C ASP A 163 -0.99 -10.79 -16.68
N LYS A 164 -0.29 -11.04 -15.59
CA LYS A 164 -0.18 -10.10 -14.47
C LYS A 164 0.44 -8.76 -14.88
N GLU A 165 1.47 -8.78 -15.72
CA GLU A 165 2.08 -7.56 -16.29
C GLU A 165 1.05 -6.77 -17.12
N LEU A 166 0.25 -7.44 -17.96
CA LEU A 166 -0.82 -6.84 -18.75
C LEU A 166 -1.85 -6.12 -17.88
N HIS A 167 -2.38 -6.81 -16.87
CA HIS A 167 -3.35 -6.23 -15.93
C HIS A 167 -2.77 -5.03 -15.17
N THR A 168 -1.50 -5.13 -14.76
CA THR A 168 -0.80 -4.02 -14.07
C THR A 168 -0.64 -2.81 -14.99
N GLN A 169 -0.32 -3.02 -16.28
CA GLN A 169 -0.18 -1.94 -17.24
C GLN A 169 -1.53 -1.26 -17.53
N ILE A 170 -2.59 -2.03 -17.67
CA ILE A 170 -3.97 -1.48 -17.82
C ILE A 170 -4.33 -0.65 -16.58
N ALA A 171 -4.02 -1.13 -15.38
CA ALA A 171 -4.29 -0.41 -14.14
C ALA A 171 -3.54 0.92 -14.04
N LYS A 172 -2.27 0.95 -14.47
CA LYS A 172 -1.47 2.19 -14.54
C LYS A 172 -2.10 3.21 -15.50
N ILE A 173 -2.53 2.77 -16.68
CA ILE A 173 -3.17 3.64 -17.68
C ILE A 173 -4.53 4.16 -17.15
N ALA A 174 -5.30 3.31 -16.47
CA ALA A 174 -6.58 3.66 -15.85
C ALA A 174 -6.42 4.77 -14.80
N ASP A 175 -5.24 4.84 -14.13
CA ASP A 175 -4.90 5.83 -13.13
C ASP A 175 -6.00 5.95 -12.06
N ASN A 176 -6.33 4.79 -11.46
CA ASN A 176 -7.26 4.67 -10.36
C ASN A 176 -6.72 3.70 -9.30
N PRO A 177 -5.93 4.20 -8.33
CA PRO A 177 -5.28 3.37 -7.32
C PRO A 177 -6.26 2.60 -6.44
N MET A 178 -7.48 3.12 -6.24
CA MET A 178 -8.50 2.41 -5.45
C MET A 178 -8.99 1.12 -6.14
N ILE A 179 -9.30 1.19 -7.44
CA ILE A 179 -9.66 -0.01 -8.22
C ILE A 179 -8.51 -0.99 -8.22
N TYR A 180 -7.27 -0.51 -8.46
CA TYR A 180 -6.08 -1.34 -8.45
C TYR A 180 -5.90 -2.08 -7.12
N SER A 181 -5.97 -1.38 -5.98
CA SER A 181 -5.78 -1.97 -4.65
C SER A 181 -6.83 -3.04 -4.34
N VAL A 182 -8.09 -2.82 -4.72
CA VAL A 182 -9.17 -3.81 -4.51
C VAL A 182 -8.96 -5.04 -5.40
N LEU A 183 -8.59 -4.87 -6.66
CA LEU A 183 -8.30 -5.97 -7.58
C LEU A 183 -7.09 -6.78 -7.11
N ALA A 184 -5.99 -6.13 -6.74
CA ALA A 184 -4.80 -6.79 -6.23
C ALA A 184 -5.07 -7.62 -4.97
N ALA A 185 -5.93 -7.13 -4.06
CA ALA A 185 -6.36 -7.87 -2.89
C ALA A 185 -7.22 -9.10 -3.25
N ALA A 186 -8.10 -8.96 -4.24
CA ALA A 186 -8.92 -10.06 -4.74
C ALA A 186 -8.06 -11.15 -5.42
N ASP A 187 -7.05 -10.75 -6.19
CA ASP A 187 -6.10 -11.68 -6.83
C ASP A 187 -5.30 -12.46 -5.81
N GLN A 188 -4.75 -11.78 -4.80
CA GLN A 188 -4.01 -12.43 -3.72
C GLN A 188 -4.85 -13.46 -2.97
N LEU A 189 -6.15 -13.17 -2.77
CA LEU A 189 -7.07 -14.14 -2.16
C LEU A 189 -7.21 -15.40 -3.03
N ILE A 190 -7.45 -15.23 -4.32
CA ILE A 190 -7.64 -16.34 -5.26
C ILE A 190 -6.37 -17.19 -5.33
N GLU A 191 -5.20 -16.57 -5.44
CA GLU A 191 -3.90 -17.26 -5.42
C GLU A 191 -3.71 -18.09 -4.15
N ASN A 192 -4.02 -17.53 -2.98
CA ASN A 192 -3.91 -18.23 -1.70
C ASN A 192 -4.87 -19.43 -1.60
N ILE A 193 -6.09 -19.32 -2.15
CA ILE A 193 -7.06 -20.43 -2.17
C ILE A 193 -6.57 -21.54 -3.09
N ILE A 194 -6.06 -21.20 -4.27
CA ILE A 194 -5.52 -22.18 -5.23
C ILE A 194 -4.30 -22.89 -4.64
N ALA A 195 -3.39 -22.16 -4.00
CA ALA A 195 -2.24 -22.74 -3.32
C ALA A 195 -2.65 -23.69 -2.21
N GLY A 196 -3.58 -23.28 -1.33
CA GLY A 196 -4.08 -24.13 -0.24
C GLY A 196 -4.84 -25.38 -0.72
N THR A 197 -5.48 -25.35 -1.87
CA THR A 197 -6.12 -26.56 -2.46
C THR A 197 -5.13 -27.54 -3.03
N ARG A 198 -3.98 -27.10 -3.50
CA ARG A 198 -2.91 -28.00 -3.98
C ARG A 198 -2.29 -28.83 -2.85
N ASP A 199 -2.17 -28.29 -1.65
CA ASP A 199 -1.62 -28.99 -0.47
C ASP A 199 -2.54 -30.11 0.07
N TYR A 200 -3.84 -30.11 -0.32
CA TYR A 200 -4.79 -31.17 0.05
C TYR A 200 -4.92 -32.30 -0.99
N ILE A 201 -4.30 -32.18 -2.15
CA ILE A 201 -4.42 -33.12 -3.27
C ILE A 201 -3.14 -33.96 -3.46
N MET A 202 -2.06 -33.65 -2.75
CA MET A 202 -0.85 -34.45 -2.67
C MET A 202 -0.76 -35.21 -1.36
#